data_bc1d58a6815951642acccae4d7f31387
#
_entry.id   bc1d58a6815951642acccae4d7f31387
#
_cell.length_a   1.000
_cell.length_b   1.000
_cell.length_c   1.000
_cell.angle_alpha   90.00
_cell.angle_beta   90.00
_cell.angle_gamma   90.00
#
_symmetry.space_group_name_H-M   'P 1'
#
loop_
_entity.id
_entity.type
_entity.pdbx_description
1 polymer ?
#
loop_
_entity_poly.entity_id
_entity_poly.type
_entity_poly.pdbx_seq_one_letter_code
_entity_poly.pdbx_strand_id
1 'polypeptide(L)'
;MTAATADVPAPPIVTALYLRTKTLHVEAERTGIIRDLLRDEATRKGYVLLLRNLLPAYQALEQGLERHRDSPALGRLVDYRMERAPAIEADLVALSGAHWNQGIPLLSAGEFYARRIAKAAEGDGTRLIAHVYTRYLGDLSGGQILQRLLARSLDLQPSELSFYDFSRFPDLEALKADYRQALDNAGTLAADPQMVIEEGAIAFSLNIDLSCAVKAMVSGPIATVAEQ
;
A
#
# COMPACT_ATOMS: atom_id res chain seq x y z
N MET A 1 -3.74 42.37 29.25
CA MET A 1 -2.65 41.93 28.36
C MET A 1 -2.90 40.46 28.04
N THR A 2 -3.57 40.17 26.93
CA THR A 2 -3.79 38.83 26.42
C THR A 2 -2.52 38.37 25.69
N ALA A 3 -1.87 37.38 26.27
CA ALA A 3 -0.74 36.72 25.59
C ALA A 3 -1.24 36.08 24.28
N ALA A 4 -0.74 36.59 23.16
CA ALA A 4 -0.92 35.93 21.87
C ALA A 4 -0.23 34.55 21.97
N THR A 5 -1.01 33.48 21.92
CA THR A 5 -0.49 32.12 21.68
C THR A 5 0.18 32.16 20.33
N ALA A 6 1.50 32.04 20.31
CA ALA A 6 2.23 31.89 19.04
C ALA A 6 1.64 30.70 18.29
N ASP A 7 1.13 30.95 17.11
CA ASP A 7 0.59 29.93 16.20
C ASP A 7 1.77 29.05 15.76
N VAL A 8 1.91 27.87 16.37
CA VAL A 8 2.95 26.91 16.00
C VAL A 8 2.55 26.36 14.64
N PRO A 9 3.36 26.54 13.60
CA PRO A 9 2.99 26.05 12.27
C PRO A 9 2.73 24.54 12.31
N ALA A 10 1.67 24.10 11.63
CA ALA A 10 1.34 22.70 11.54
C ALA A 10 2.53 21.89 10.94
N PRO A 11 2.81 20.69 11.44
CA PRO A 11 3.91 19.90 10.94
C PRO A 11 3.65 19.51 9.46
N PRO A 12 4.72 19.25 8.67
CA PRO A 12 4.59 18.70 7.32
C PRO A 12 3.68 17.47 7.31
N ILE A 13 2.96 17.24 6.20
CA ILE A 13 1.92 16.18 6.15
C ILE A 13 2.49 14.78 6.38
N VAL A 14 3.71 14.50 5.91
CA VAL A 14 4.38 13.21 6.13
C VAL A 14 4.66 13.00 7.63
N THR A 15 5.09 14.04 8.33
CA THR A 15 5.30 13.98 9.78
C THR A 15 3.99 13.79 10.53
N ALA A 16 2.93 14.51 10.15
CA ALA A 16 1.62 14.38 10.76
C ALA A 16 1.03 12.97 10.55
N LEU A 17 1.12 12.44 9.34
CA LEU A 17 0.74 11.06 9.00
C LEU A 17 1.52 10.04 9.84
N TYR A 18 2.84 10.19 9.93
CA TYR A 18 3.67 9.31 10.77
C TYR A 18 3.20 9.33 12.24
N LEU A 19 3.03 10.51 12.82
CA LEU A 19 2.60 10.64 14.22
C LEU A 19 1.23 10.01 14.46
N ARG A 20 0.30 10.16 13.49
CA ARG A 20 -1.05 9.61 13.56
C ARG A 20 -1.07 8.08 13.39
N THR A 21 -0.14 7.53 12.62
CA THR A 21 -0.18 6.12 12.20
C THR A 21 0.89 5.23 12.82
N LYS A 22 1.84 5.77 13.60
CA LYS A 22 2.99 5.00 14.13
C LYS A 22 2.61 3.73 14.90
N THR A 23 1.52 3.77 15.67
CA THR A 23 1.03 2.61 16.43
C THR A 23 0.43 1.56 15.48
N LEU A 24 -0.35 2.00 14.49
CA LEU A 24 -0.92 1.12 13.46
C LEU A 24 0.16 0.51 12.56
N HIS A 25 1.26 1.24 12.32
CA HIS A 25 2.42 0.70 11.60
C HIS A 25 3.03 -0.50 12.34
N VAL A 26 3.27 -0.35 13.65
CA VAL A 26 3.77 -1.44 14.50
C VAL A 26 2.80 -2.61 14.53
N GLU A 27 1.50 -2.35 14.57
CA GLU A 27 0.45 -3.38 14.53
C GLU A 27 0.46 -4.13 13.20
N ALA A 28 0.56 -3.41 12.06
CA ALA A 28 0.61 -4.00 10.73
C ALA A 28 1.78 -4.99 10.56
N GLU A 29 2.95 -4.69 11.14
CA GLU A 29 4.11 -5.58 11.11
C GLU A 29 3.97 -6.83 12.00
N ARG A 30 3.06 -6.79 12.99
CA ARG A 30 2.89 -7.83 14.00
C ARG A 30 1.68 -8.71 13.79
N THR A 31 0.87 -8.43 12.75
CA THR A 31 -0.41 -9.12 12.53
C THR A 31 -0.52 -9.68 11.12
N GLY A 32 -1.44 -10.63 10.96
CA GLY A 32 -1.83 -11.20 9.68
C GLY A 32 -0.68 -11.83 8.91
N ILE A 33 -0.80 -11.81 7.59
CA ILE A 33 0.19 -12.40 6.67
C ILE A 33 1.50 -11.60 6.61
N ILE A 34 1.46 -10.29 6.88
CA ILE A 34 2.69 -9.45 6.91
C ILE A 34 3.63 -9.91 8.02
N ARG A 35 3.11 -10.23 9.21
CA ARG A 35 3.92 -10.84 10.29
C ARG A 35 4.61 -12.12 9.82
N ASP A 36 3.87 -12.98 9.12
CA ASP A 36 4.42 -14.26 8.65
C ASP A 36 5.49 -14.04 7.58
N LEU A 37 5.29 -13.08 6.68
CA LEU A 37 6.31 -12.67 5.70
C LEU A 37 7.60 -12.18 6.37
N LEU A 38 7.48 -11.35 7.41
CA LEU A 38 8.62 -10.81 8.14
C LEU A 38 9.36 -11.84 8.98
N ARG A 39 8.72 -12.99 9.28
CA ARG A 39 9.27 -14.09 10.09
C ARG A 39 9.70 -15.33 9.30
N ASP A 40 9.67 -15.27 7.98
CA ASP A 40 9.88 -16.42 7.09
C ASP A 40 8.88 -17.58 7.33
N GLU A 41 7.67 -17.26 7.83
CA GLU A 41 6.59 -18.21 8.12
C GLU A 41 5.51 -18.24 7.02
N ALA A 42 5.59 -17.34 6.05
CA ALA A 42 4.61 -17.25 4.98
C ALA A 42 4.77 -18.40 3.96
N THR A 43 3.67 -18.74 3.31
CA THR A 43 3.66 -19.70 2.21
C THR A 43 3.52 -19.00 0.86
N ARG A 44 3.95 -19.65 -0.22
CA ARG A 44 3.73 -19.17 -1.60
C ARG A 44 2.24 -18.87 -1.85
N LYS A 45 1.34 -19.76 -1.39
CA LYS A 45 -0.12 -19.54 -1.47
C LYS A 45 -0.57 -18.28 -0.74
N GLY A 46 -0.01 -18.01 0.44
CA GLY A 46 -0.32 -16.80 1.22
C GLY A 46 0.16 -15.54 0.52
N TYR A 47 1.35 -15.56 -0.06
CA TYR A 47 1.87 -14.42 -0.82
C TYR A 47 1.04 -14.14 -2.08
N VAL A 48 0.71 -15.17 -2.85
CA VAL A 48 -0.14 -15.07 -4.03
C VAL A 48 -1.53 -14.50 -3.67
N LEU A 49 -2.13 -14.97 -2.58
CA LEU A 49 -3.42 -14.46 -2.12
C LEU A 49 -3.32 -13.00 -1.68
N LEU A 50 -2.21 -12.60 -1.04
CA LEU A 50 -1.96 -11.20 -0.70
C LEU A 50 -1.89 -10.33 -1.94
N LEU A 51 -1.11 -10.70 -2.95
CA LEU A 51 -1.00 -9.97 -4.22
C LEU A 51 -2.36 -9.83 -4.91
N ARG A 52 -3.14 -10.93 -4.99
CA ARG A 52 -4.49 -10.91 -5.56
C ARG A 52 -5.38 -9.87 -4.91
N ASN A 53 -5.26 -9.71 -3.60
CA ASN A 53 -6.12 -8.84 -2.81
C ASN A 53 -5.58 -7.41 -2.65
N LEU A 54 -4.29 -7.17 -2.91
CA LEU A 54 -3.72 -5.84 -3.03
C LEU A 54 -3.97 -5.21 -4.41
N LEU A 55 -4.05 -6.01 -5.46
CA LEU A 55 -4.18 -5.52 -6.84
C LEU A 55 -5.32 -4.50 -7.02
N PRO A 56 -6.56 -4.74 -6.58
CA PRO A 56 -7.64 -3.78 -6.76
C PRO A 56 -7.40 -2.44 -6.04
N ALA A 57 -6.69 -2.48 -4.89
CA ALA A 57 -6.34 -1.27 -4.16
C ALA A 57 -5.33 -0.41 -4.93
N TYR A 58 -4.31 -1.03 -5.54
CA TYR A 58 -3.35 -0.32 -6.40
C TYR A 58 -4.01 0.20 -7.67
N GLN A 59 -4.85 -0.61 -8.33
CA GLN A 59 -5.62 -0.16 -9.49
C GLN A 59 -6.48 1.07 -9.17
N ALA A 60 -7.19 1.06 -8.04
CA ALA A 60 -8.01 2.21 -7.61
C ALA A 60 -7.15 3.44 -7.28
N LEU A 61 -5.97 3.25 -6.65
CA LEU A 61 -5.03 4.33 -6.33
C LEU A 61 -4.48 4.97 -7.60
N GLU A 62 -4.01 4.17 -8.53
CA GLU A 62 -3.40 4.61 -9.79
C GLU A 62 -4.43 5.30 -10.69
N GLN A 63 -5.65 4.76 -10.79
CA GLN A 63 -6.76 5.41 -11.48
C GLN A 63 -7.16 6.73 -10.82
N GLY A 64 -7.19 6.77 -9.47
CA GLY A 64 -7.48 7.96 -8.71
C GLY A 64 -6.44 9.07 -8.95
N LEU A 65 -5.16 8.73 -8.89
CA LEU A 65 -4.06 9.66 -9.17
C LEU A 65 -4.13 10.17 -10.62
N GLU A 66 -4.31 9.27 -11.59
CA GLU A 66 -4.39 9.65 -13.00
C GLU A 66 -5.55 10.62 -13.28
N ARG A 67 -6.69 10.43 -12.62
CA ARG A 67 -7.84 11.36 -12.71
C ARG A 67 -7.48 12.77 -12.25
N HIS A 68 -6.54 12.87 -11.32
CA HIS A 68 -6.07 14.14 -10.75
C HIS A 68 -4.69 14.57 -11.28
N ARG A 69 -4.29 14.10 -12.47
CA ARG A 69 -3.00 14.41 -13.09
C ARG A 69 -2.73 15.91 -13.20
N ASP A 70 -3.74 16.68 -13.51
CA ASP A 70 -3.64 18.14 -13.67
C ASP A 70 -3.87 18.91 -12.36
N SER A 71 -4.06 18.21 -11.24
CA SER A 71 -4.21 18.83 -9.93
C SER A 71 -2.88 19.42 -9.45
N PRO A 72 -2.85 20.68 -8.98
CA PRO A 72 -1.66 21.25 -8.37
C PRO A 72 -1.11 20.44 -7.18
N ALA A 73 -2.01 19.78 -6.42
CA ALA A 73 -1.63 18.96 -5.28
C ALA A 73 -1.09 17.58 -5.69
N LEU A 74 -1.71 16.91 -6.67
CA LEU A 74 -1.46 15.50 -6.93
C LEU A 74 -0.64 15.24 -8.21
N GLY A 75 -0.63 16.17 -9.17
CA GLY A 75 0.02 15.96 -10.47
C GLY A 75 1.49 15.56 -10.36
N ARG A 76 2.25 16.19 -9.46
CA ARG A 76 3.65 15.82 -9.20
C ARG A 76 3.80 14.37 -8.74
N LEU A 77 2.84 13.83 -7.99
CA LEU A 77 2.89 12.44 -7.50
C LEU A 77 2.68 11.43 -8.65
N VAL A 78 1.91 11.80 -9.67
CA VAL A 78 1.73 11.01 -10.90
C VAL A 78 3.01 10.94 -11.72
N ASP A 79 3.76 12.03 -11.81
CA ASP A 79 4.98 12.13 -12.61
C ASP A 79 6.10 11.16 -12.21
N TYR A 80 6.09 10.65 -10.97
CA TYR A 80 7.05 9.63 -10.52
C TYR A 80 6.86 8.28 -11.22
N ARG A 81 5.69 8.03 -11.80
CA ARG A 81 5.36 6.78 -12.51
C ARG A 81 5.67 5.54 -11.67
N MET A 82 5.17 5.54 -10.43
CA MET A 82 5.42 4.44 -9.49
C MET A 82 4.32 3.38 -9.49
N GLU A 83 3.58 3.24 -10.58
CA GLU A 83 2.50 2.26 -10.72
C GLU A 83 3.00 0.84 -10.38
N ARG A 84 2.24 0.16 -9.53
CA ARG A 84 2.52 -1.20 -9.07
C ARG A 84 1.51 -2.23 -9.54
N ALA A 85 0.30 -1.81 -9.94
CA ALA A 85 -0.72 -2.74 -10.41
C ALA A 85 -0.23 -3.62 -11.57
N PRO A 86 0.45 -3.11 -12.62
CA PRO A 86 0.99 -3.96 -13.67
C PRO A 86 2.05 -4.96 -13.18
N ALA A 87 2.87 -4.55 -12.20
CA ALA A 87 3.89 -5.42 -11.61
C ALA A 87 3.26 -6.53 -10.76
N ILE A 88 2.21 -6.22 -9.99
CA ILE A 88 1.43 -7.23 -9.25
C ILE A 88 0.77 -8.22 -10.21
N GLU A 89 0.21 -7.76 -11.32
CA GLU A 89 -0.38 -8.64 -12.34
C GLU A 89 0.67 -9.57 -12.97
N ALA A 90 1.86 -9.03 -13.28
CA ALA A 90 2.98 -9.83 -13.80
C ALA A 90 3.39 -10.92 -12.80
N ASP A 91 3.52 -10.58 -11.52
CA ASP A 91 3.85 -11.54 -10.46
C ASP A 91 2.75 -12.62 -10.31
N LEU A 92 1.48 -12.24 -10.36
CA LEU A 92 0.36 -13.19 -10.30
C LEU A 92 0.39 -14.17 -11.48
N VAL A 93 0.71 -13.69 -12.69
CA VAL A 93 0.89 -14.55 -13.87
C VAL A 93 2.09 -15.49 -13.69
N ALA A 94 3.22 -14.97 -13.24
CA ALA A 94 4.43 -15.77 -13.02
C ALA A 94 4.24 -16.85 -11.93
N LEU A 95 3.54 -16.51 -10.85
CA LEU A 95 3.32 -17.38 -9.69
C LEU A 95 2.21 -18.41 -9.88
N SER A 96 1.19 -18.10 -10.71
CA SER A 96 -0.06 -18.88 -10.77
C SER A 96 -0.62 -19.10 -12.19
N GLY A 97 0.08 -18.62 -13.22
CA GLY A 97 -0.32 -18.76 -14.62
C GLY A 97 -1.34 -17.74 -15.10
N ALA A 98 -1.62 -17.71 -16.39
CA ALA A 98 -2.45 -16.70 -17.05
C ALA A 98 -3.91 -16.63 -16.56
N HIS A 99 -4.41 -17.72 -15.97
CA HIS A 99 -5.80 -17.80 -15.46
C HIS A 99 -5.91 -17.63 -13.95
N TRP A 100 -4.92 -16.99 -13.30
CA TRP A 100 -4.87 -16.79 -11.85
C TRP A 100 -6.15 -16.22 -11.24
N ASN A 101 -6.86 -15.36 -11.97
CA ASN A 101 -8.08 -14.70 -11.51
C ASN A 101 -9.29 -15.64 -11.36
N GLN A 102 -9.27 -16.83 -11.96
CA GLN A 102 -10.33 -17.83 -11.85
C GLN A 102 -10.18 -18.70 -10.60
N GLY A 103 -8.93 -18.89 -10.11
CA GLY A 103 -8.63 -19.80 -9.00
C GLY A 103 -8.29 -19.13 -7.68
N ILE A 104 -7.94 -17.83 -7.69
CA ILE A 104 -7.52 -17.11 -6.48
C ILE A 104 -8.63 -16.14 -6.06
N PRO A 105 -9.24 -16.34 -4.87
CA PRO A 105 -10.38 -15.55 -4.46
C PRO A 105 -10.01 -14.08 -4.21
N LEU A 106 -10.92 -13.19 -4.59
CA LEU A 106 -10.94 -11.82 -4.11
C LEU A 106 -11.75 -11.78 -2.81
N LEU A 107 -11.09 -11.35 -1.73
CA LEU A 107 -11.68 -11.26 -0.40
C LEU A 107 -12.44 -9.94 -0.25
N SER A 108 -13.48 -9.91 0.56
CA SER A 108 -14.23 -8.69 0.87
C SER A 108 -13.34 -7.56 1.43
N ALA A 109 -12.27 -7.89 2.17
CA ALA A 109 -11.30 -6.91 2.67
C ALA A 109 -10.55 -6.22 1.53
N GLY A 110 -10.14 -6.95 0.47
CA GLY A 110 -9.50 -6.36 -0.72
C GLY A 110 -10.45 -5.47 -1.51
N GLU A 111 -11.70 -5.92 -1.70
CA GLU A 111 -12.74 -5.10 -2.34
C GLU A 111 -13.04 -3.82 -1.54
N PHE A 112 -13.14 -3.94 -0.22
CA PHE A 112 -13.44 -2.80 0.64
C PHE A 112 -12.30 -1.78 0.61
N TYR A 113 -11.05 -2.24 0.61
CA TYR A 113 -9.88 -1.37 0.48
C TYR A 113 -9.93 -0.58 -0.85
N ALA A 114 -10.15 -1.26 -1.97
CA ALA A 114 -10.26 -0.60 -3.27
C ALA A 114 -11.40 0.43 -3.32
N ARG A 115 -12.58 0.08 -2.79
CA ARG A 115 -13.72 1.03 -2.69
C ARG A 115 -13.39 2.25 -1.85
N ARG A 116 -12.65 2.08 -0.73
CA ARG A 116 -12.24 3.23 0.09
C ARG A 116 -11.29 4.16 -0.65
N ILE A 117 -10.32 3.62 -1.38
CA ILE A 117 -9.40 4.41 -2.20
C ILE A 117 -10.18 5.16 -3.29
N ALA A 118 -11.11 4.49 -3.98
CA ALA A 118 -11.96 5.14 -4.97
C ALA A 118 -12.77 6.30 -4.37
N LYS A 119 -13.26 6.13 -3.12
CA LYS A 119 -13.95 7.20 -2.37
C LYS A 119 -13.00 8.34 -1.97
N ALA A 120 -11.75 8.03 -1.61
CA ALA A 120 -10.73 9.03 -1.32
C ALA A 120 -10.35 9.88 -2.55
N ALA A 121 -10.54 9.33 -3.76
CA ALA A 121 -10.31 10.00 -5.03
C ALA A 121 -11.45 10.95 -5.46
N GLU A 122 -12.55 11.02 -4.71
CA GLU A 122 -13.64 11.97 -5.00
C GLU A 122 -13.27 13.39 -4.55
N GLY A 123 -13.96 14.38 -5.13
CA GLY A 123 -13.72 15.79 -4.83
C GLY A 123 -12.37 16.27 -5.39
N ASP A 124 -11.53 16.87 -4.55
CA ASP A 124 -10.20 17.34 -4.91
C ASP A 124 -9.13 16.22 -4.94
N GLY A 125 -9.50 15.03 -4.48
CA GLY A 125 -8.64 13.86 -4.44
C GLY A 125 -7.51 13.89 -3.39
N THR A 126 -7.39 14.94 -2.60
CA THR A 126 -6.22 15.12 -1.70
C THR A 126 -6.10 14.05 -0.62
N ARG A 127 -7.19 13.34 -0.27
CA ARG A 127 -7.13 12.17 0.62
C ARG A 127 -6.32 11.00 0.04
N LEU A 128 -6.09 10.96 -1.27
CA LEU A 128 -5.17 10.00 -1.90
C LEU A 128 -3.74 10.13 -1.36
N ILE A 129 -3.32 11.31 -0.88
CA ILE A 129 -2.00 11.53 -0.24
C ILE A 129 -1.77 10.50 0.87
N ALA A 130 -2.79 10.20 1.67
CA ALA A 130 -2.71 9.22 2.75
C ALA A 130 -2.48 7.79 2.23
N HIS A 131 -3.16 7.40 1.15
CA HIS A 131 -2.98 6.09 0.53
C HIS A 131 -1.64 5.98 -0.20
N VAL A 132 -1.19 7.04 -0.86
CA VAL A 132 0.15 7.12 -1.48
C VAL A 132 1.24 7.00 -0.42
N TYR A 133 1.10 7.69 0.71
CA TYR A 133 2.00 7.57 1.85
C TYR A 133 2.07 6.12 2.36
N THR A 134 0.92 5.50 2.60
CA THR A 134 0.84 4.15 3.16
C THR A 134 1.38 3.10 2.19
N ARG A 135 1.09 3.20 0.87
CA ARG A 135 1.49 2.22 -0.12
C ARG A 135 2.87 2.52 -0.70
N TYR A 136 3.03 3.55 -1.52
CA TYR A 136 4.27 3.76 -2.27
C TYR A 136 5.47 4.05 -1.37
N LEU A 137 5.32 4.90 -0.35
CA LEU A 137 6.42 5.17 0.57
C LEU A 137 6.73 3.94 1.44
N GLY A 138 5.72 3.14 1.78
CA GLY A 138 5.87 1.84 2.44
C GLY A 138 6.62 0.85 1.56
N ASP A 139 6.26 0.73 0.28
CA ASP A 139 6.91 -0.17 -0.67
C ASP A 139 8.37 0.23 -0.92
N LEU A 140 8.64 1.52 -1.09
CA LEU A 140 10.01 2.04 -1.23
C LEU A 140 10.88 1.80 0.02
N SER A 141 10.28 1.73 1.21
CA SER A 141 11.01 1.58 2.48
C SER A 141 11.10 0.13 2.92
N GLY A 142 9.96 -0.52 3.15
CA GLY A 142 9.87 -1.90 3.63
C GLY A 142 9.90 -2.94 2.53
N GLY A 143 9.47 -2.59 1.31
CA GLY A 143 9.36 -3.53 0.19
C GLY A 143 10.67 -4.19 -0.18
N GLN A 144 11.80 -3.48 -0.08
CA GLN A 144 13.14 -4.04 -0.34
C GLN A 144 13.54 -5.12 0.67
N ILE A 145 13.05 -5.03 1.90
CA ILE A 145 13.25 -6.06 2.93
C ILE A 145 12.38 -7.26 2.59
N LEU A 146 11.09 -7.04 2.30
CA LEU A 146 10.15 -8.09 1.92
C LEU A 146 10.60 -8.84 0.67
N GLN A 147 11.11 -8.14 -0.35
CA GLN A 147 11.63 -8.77 -1.57
C GLN A 147 12.73 -9.79 -1.26
N ARG A 148 13.71 -9.40 -0.43
CA ARG A 148 14.81 -10.30 -0.04
C ARG A 148 14.34 -11.48 0.81
N LEU A 149 13.40 -11.24 1.72
CA LEU A 149 12.82 -12.31 2.54
C LEU A 149 12.06 -13.31 1.68
N LEU A 150 11.17 -12.83 0.79
CA LEU A 150 10.39 -13.67 -0.12
C LEU A 150 11.25 -14.46 -1.10
N ALA A 151 12.27 -13.82 -1.70
CA ALA A 151 13.22 -14.52 -2.58
C ALA A 151 13.89 -15.71 -1.86
N ARG A 152 14.29 -15.48 -0.60
CA ARG A 152 14.98 -16.51 0.19
C ARG A 152 14.04 -17.57 0.74
N SER A 153 12.94 -17.17 1.39
CA SER A 153 12.06 -18.08 2.13
C SER A 153 11.14 -18.91 1.24
N LEU A 154 10.78 -18.39 0.08
CA LEU A 154 9.88 -19.04 -0.87
C LEU A 154 10.57 -19.47 -2.17
N ASP A 155 11.89 -19.29 -2.26
CA ASP A 155 12.71 -19.58 -3.46
C ASP A 155 12.14 -18.92 -4.73
N LEU A 156 11.76 -17.62 -4.61
CA LEU A 156 11.17 -16.87 -5.69
C LEU A 156 12.24 -16.21 -6.57
N GLN A 157 12.01 -16.26 -7.87
CA GLN A 157 12.86 -15.63 -8.86
C GLN A 157 12.55 -14.12 -8.98
N PRO A 158 13.48 -13.29 -9.48
CA PRO A 158 13.24 -11.86 -9.68
C PRO A 158 11.98 -11.55 -10.51
N SER A 159 11.65 -12.40 -11.50
CA SER A 159 10.44 -12.28 -12.33
C SER A 159 9.12 -12.57 -11.59
N GLU A 160 9.19 -13.09 -10.35
CA GLU A 160 8.05 -13.36 -9.48
C GLU A 160 7.92 -12.32 -8.35
N LEU A 161 8.79 -11.28 -8.36
CA LEU A 161 8.91 -10.23 -7.34
C LEU A 161 8.93 -8.82 -7.95
N SER A 162 8.34 -8.65 -9.14
CA SER A 162 8.28 -7.39 -9.89
C SER A 162 7.56 -6.29 -9.08
N PHE A 163 6.62 -6.66 -8.22
CA PHE A 163 5.93 -5.74 -7.32
C PHE A 163 6.88 -4.93 -6.44
N TYR A 164 7.95 -5.55 -5.95
CA TYR A 164 8.96 -4.90 -5.12
C TYR A 164 10.20 -4.44 -5.90
N ASP A 165 10.19 -4.57 -7.22
CA ASP A 165 11.31 -4.13 -8.05
C ASP A 165 11.22 -2.63 -8.35
N PHE A 166 12.16 -1.88 -7.81
CA PHE A 166 12.37 -0.47 -8.06
C PHE A 166 13.73 -0.20 -8.76
N SER A 167 14.35 -1.21 -9.36
CA SER A 167 15.68 -1.13 -10.00
C SER A 167 15.77 -0.12 -11.12
N ARG A 168 14.65 0.29 -11.71
CA ARG A 168 14.60 1.38 -12.69
C ARG A 168 14.99 2.75 -12.13
N PHE A 169 14.99 2.89 -10.80
CA PHE A 169 15.40 4.11 -10.13
C PHE A 169 16.83 3.93 -9.61
N PRO A 170 17.82 4.70 -10.13
CA PRO A 170 19.23 4.46 -9.82
C PRO A 170 19.60 4.80 -8.37
N ASP A 171 18.86 5.70 -7.72
CA ASP A 171 19.06 6.10 -6.33
C ASP A 171 17.73 6.11 -5.58
N LEU A 172 17.47 5.04 -4.83
CA LEU A 172 16.24 4.88 -4.07
C LEU A 172 16.19 5.81 -2.85
N GLU A 173 17.31 6.18 -2.26
CA GLU A 173 17.31 7.09 -1.11
C GLU A 173 17.00 8.53 -1.55
N ALA A 174 17.59 8.97 -2.66
CA ALA A 174 17.24 10.25 -3.28
C ALA A 174 15.75 10.28 -3.70
N LEU A 175 15.25 9.20 -4.32
CA LEU A 175 13.84 9.09 -4.68
C LEU A 175 12.93 9.20 -3.44
N LYS A 176 13.23 8.49 -2.35
CA LYS A 176 12.45 8.57 -1.11
C LYS A 176 12.42 9.97 -0.53
N ALA A 177 13.56 10.67 -0.53
CA ALA A 177 13.66 12.03 -0.02
C ALA A 177 12.81 12.99 -0.85
N ASP A 178 12.95 12.94 -2.19
CA ASP A 178 12.19 13.78 -3.12
C ASP A 178 10.69 13.47 -3.05
N TYR A 179 10.33 12.19 -2.95
CA TYR A 179 8.93 11.77 -2.84
C TYR A 179 8.28 12.23 -1.54
N ARG A 180 8.99 12.20 -0.40
CA ARG A 180 8.51 12.79 0.87
C ARG A 180 8.27 14.28 0.73
N GLN A 181 9.19 15.00 0.11
CA GLN A 181 9.03 16.44 -0.13
C GLN A 181 7.82 16.73 -1.05
N ALA A 182 7.61 15.90 -2.08
CA ALA A 182 6.44 16.03 -2.94
C ALA A 182 5.13 15.79 -2.18
N LEU A 183 5.09 14.83 -1.26
CA LEU A 183 3.95 14.59 -0.38
C LEU A 183 3.70 15.79 0.56
N ASP A 184 4.76 16.34 1.16
CA ASP A 184 4.65 17.51 2.03
C ASP A 184 4.09 18.72 1.25
N ASN A 185 4.59 18.96 0.04
CA ASN A 185 4.08 20.00 -0.85
C ASN A 185 2.60 19.76 -1.21
N ALA A 186 2.23 18.52 -1.55
CA ALA A 186 0.84 18.15 -1.82
C ALA A 186 -0.07 18.42 -0.62
N GLY A 187 0.41 18.12 0.59
CA GLY A 187 -0.28 18.38 1.85
C GLY A 187 -0.55 19.87 2.10
N THR A 188 0.35 20.77 1.68
CA THR A 188 0.14 22.23 1.82
C THR A 188 -0.96 22.75 0.89
N LEU A 189 -1.27 22.03 -0.17
CA LEU A 189 -2.30 22.35 -1.16
C LEU A 189 -3.63 21.66 -0.88
N ALA A 190 -3.70 20.79 0.12
CA ALA A 190 -4.95 20.15 0.52
C ALA A 190 -5.89 21.15 1.17
N ALA A 191 -7.16 21.15 0.74
CA ALA A 191 -8.17 22.03 1.33
C ALA A 191 -8.43 21.72 2.81
N ASP A 192 -8.29 20.46 3.21
CA ASP A 192 -8.41 20.01 4.60
C ASP A 192 -7.31 18.98 4.90
N PRO A 193 -6.12 19.42 5.38
CA PRO A 193 -5.04 18.52 5.77
C PRO A 193 -5.42 17.54 6.89
N GLN A 194 -6.36 17.92 7.77
CA GLN A 194 -6.81 17.03 8.85
C GLN A 194 -7.53 15.81 8.30
N MET A 195 -8.33 15.97 7.24
CA MET A 195 -8.98 14.86 6.55
C MET A 195 -7.96 13.90 5.93
N VAL A 196 -6.82 14.41 5.42
CA VAL A 196 -5.72 13.57 4.91
C VAL A 196 -5.08 12.76 6.06
N ILE A 197 -4.86 13.39 7.22
CA ILE A 197 -4.26 12.73 8.39
C ILE A 197 -5.15 11.61 8.91
N GLU A 198 -6.46 11.85 9.04
CA GLU A 198 -7.42 10.82 9.47
C GLU A 198 -7.57 9.70 8.44
N GLU A 199 -7.52 10.03 7.15
CA GLU A 199 -7.49 9.02 6.08
C GLU A 199 -6.26 8.12 6.19
N GLY A 200 -5.13 8.62 6.69
CA GLY A 200 -3.92 7.83 6.97
C GLY A 200 -4.17 6.71 7.96
N ALA A 201 -4.89 6.99 9.05
CA ALA A 201 -5.26 5.94 10.01
C ALA A 201 -6.19 4.90 9.37
N ILE A 202 -7.16 5.34 8.55
CA ILE A 202 -8.04 4.43 7.81
C ILE A 202 -7.23 3.55 6.84
N ALA A 203 -6.28 4.12 6.09
CA ALA A 203 -5.45 3.39 5.15
C ALA A 203 -4.63 2.28 5.83
N PHE A 204 -4.06 2.56 7.01
CA PHE A 204 -3.34 1.56 7.80
C PHE A 204 -4.28 0.47 8.35
N SER A 205 -5.45 0.84 8.88
CA SER A 205 -6.43 -0.15 9.35
C SER A 205 -6.86 -1.09 8.23
N LEU A 206 -7.15 -0.58 7.04
CA LEU A 206 -7.50 -1.39 5.88
C LEU A 206 -6.38 -2.35 5.45
N ASN A 207 -5.13 -1.90 5.56
CA ASN A 207 -3.97 -2.76 5.29
C ASN A 207 -3.85 -3.88 6.33
N ILE A 208 -4.12 -3.61 7.60
CA ILE A 208 -4.15 -4.60 8.68
C ILE A 208 -5.29 -5.59 8.45
N ASP A 209 -6.50 -5.12 8.18
CA ASP A 209 -7.68 -5.95 7.94
C ASP A 209 -7.46 -6.90 6.75
N LEU A 210 -6.89 -6.39 5.66
CA LEU A 210 -6.53 -7.20 4.49
C LEU A 210 -5.50 -8.27 4.86
N SER A 211 -4.44 -7.89 5.58
CA SER A 211 -3.39 -8.81 6.04
C SER A 211 -3.96 -9.93 6.91
N CYS A 212 -4.86 -9.60 7.84
CA CYS A 212 -5.54 -10.55 8.71
C CYS A 212 -6.50 -11.47 7.93
N ALA A 213 -7.27 -10.93 6.98
CA ALA A 213 -8.18 -11.70 6.15
C ALA A 213 -7.43 -12.72 5.28
N VAL A 214 -6.30 -12.33 4.68
CA VAL A 214 -5.43 -13.23 3.93
C VAL A 214 -4.90 -14.34 4.84
N LYS A 215 -4.39 -14.00 6.03
CA LYS A 215 -3.90 -14.99 7.00
C LYS A 215 -4.99 -15.97 7.41
N ALA A 216 -6.19 -15.49 7.73
CA ALA A 216 -7.32 -16.34 8.11
C ALA A 216 -7.69 -17.33 7.00
N MET A 217 -7.70 -16.88 5.74
CA MET A 217 -8.00 -17.73 4.59
C MET A 217 -6.97 -18.83 4.36
N VAL A 218 -5.67 -18.56 4.56
CA VAL A 218 -4.62 -19.58 4.36
C VAL A 218 -4.44 -20.50 5.55
N SER A 219 -4.87 -20.08 6.75
CA SER A 219 -4.79 -20.87 8.00
C SER A 219 -6.06 -21.63 8.31
N GLY A 220 -7.17 -21.37 7.57
CA GLY A 220 -8.43 -22.07 7.75
C GLY A 220 -8.30 -23.58 7.50
N PRO A 221 -9.17 -24.41 8.08
CA PRO A 221 -9.13 -25.85 7.86
C PRO A 221 -9.27 -26.12 6.35
N ILE A 222 -8.38 -26.94 5.80
CA ILE A 222 -8.53 -27.50 4.47
C ILE A 222 -9.85 -28.25 4.50
N ALA A 223 -10.88 -27.73 3.82
CA ALA A 223 -12.12 -28.49 3.60
C ALA A 223 -11.69 -29.77 2.87
N THR A 224 -11.64 -30.86 3.59
CA THR A 224 -11.50 -32.20 3.02
C THR A 224 -12.72 -32.37 2.11
N VAL A 225 -12.49 -32.27 0.80
CA VAL A 225 -13.49 -32.73 -0.18
C VAL A 225 -13.61 -34.21 0.08
N ALA A 226 -14.68 -34.61 0.77
CA ALA A 226 -15.07 -35.99 0.87
C ALA A 226 -15.44 -36.43 -0.56
N GLU A 227 -14.62 -37.30 -1.13
CA GLU A 227 -15.00 -38.07 -2.30
C GLU A 227 -16.27 -38.87 -1.96
N GLN A 228 -17.35 -38.56 -2.65
CA GLN A 228 -18.51 -39.43 -2.77
C GLN A 228 -18.68 -39.79 -4.23
#